data_a3284f07748d03415daf52b2e1ae5185
#
_entry.id   a3284f07748d03415daf52b2e1ae5185
#
_cell.length_a   1.000
_cell.length_b   1.000
_cell.length_c   1.000
_cell.angle_alpha   90.00
_cell.angle_beta   90.00
_cell.angle_gamma   90.00
#
_symmetry.space_group_name_H-M   'P 1'
#
loop_
_entity.id
_entity.type
_entity.pdbx_description
1 polymer ?
#
loop_
_entity_poly.entity_id
_entity_poly.type
_entity_poly.pdbx_seq_one_letter_code
_entity_poly.pdbx_strand_id
1 'polypeptide(L)'
;MIDIRENEALSVLNHSCAHMMAQAVKRLYPQAKFWVGPVVSEGFYYDIDLGDEVIKDEDLPKIEKEMKKIAKDGKRIVRKEISKAEALEMFKDDPYKIDLISDLEDGTITCYQQGEFIDLCRGPHVETVKQLKNFKLLKHSGAYWKGDANNKMLQRIYGVCFESAEALEEHLEMLEEAKKRDHKKIGREMGLFMMSEYAAGMPFFLPNGMILRNLLENFWYEEHTKENYQFIKTPIMMSKELWETSGHWANYRENMYTTSVDDREFAIKPMNCPGSMLVFKNGLHSYKDMPMRIGELGQVHRHEASGALNGLFRVRTFTQDDAHIFMRPDQIESEVKELIRFIDRVYSIFGLSYRIELSTRPEEKYIGDLAIWEESEKALAAACVSAGKEYKVNPGDGAFYGPKLDFHIKDSLGREWQCGTIQLDMNLPERFDLTYVEKDGSKVRPVMLHRVIFGSIERFIGILIEHFAGHFPTWLAPQQVMIIPCLLYTSPSPRDRQKSRMPSSA
;
A
#
# COMPACT_ATOMS: atom_id res chain seq x y z
N MET A 1 -10.53 3.57 -9.56
CA MET A 1 -10.62 2.15 -10.05
C MET A 1 -11.42 1.39 -9.01
N ILE A 2 -12.42 0.62 -9.42
CA ILE A 2 -13.23 -0.17 -8.48
C ILE A 2 -12.37 -1.36 -8.04
N ASP A 3 -12.24 -1.60 -6.73
CA ASP A 3 -11.69 -2.87 -6.25
C ASP A 3 -12.77 -3.94 -6.45
N ILE A 4 -12.51 -4.87 -7.37
CA ILE A 4 -13.47 -5.92 -7.75
C ILE A 4 -13.80 -6.83 -6.56
N ARG A 5 -12.90 -6.99 -5.60
CA ARG A 5 -13.13 -7.80 -4.39
C ARG A 5 -14.18 -7.19 -3.45
N GLU A 6 -14.28 -5.86 -3.44
CA GLU A 6 -15.25 -5.14 -2.58
C GLU A 6 -16.66 -5.10 -3.17
N ASN A 7 -16.83 -5.44 -4.44
CA ASN A 7 -18.12 -5.56 -5.10
C ASN A 7 -18.48 -7.04 -5.27
N GLU A 8 -19.41 -7.52 -4.45
CA GLU A 8 -19.80 -8.93 -4.42
C GLU A 8 -20.22 -9.47 -5.80
N ALA A 9 -21.04 -8.74 -6.55
CA ALA A 9 -21.50 -9.15 -7.86
C ALA A 9 -20.34 -9.27 -8.87
N LEU A 10 -19.44 -8.27 -8.92
CA LEU A 10 -18.26 -8.30 -9.78
C LEU A 10 -17.26 -9.37 -9.33
N SER A 11 -17.13 -9.62 -8.03
CA SER A 11 -16.28 -10.67 -7.49
C SER A 11 -16.75 -12.05 -7.96
N VAL A 12 -18.04 -12.35 -7.84
CA VAL A 12 -18.64 -13.61 -8.32
C VAL A 12 -18.50 -13.77 -9.84
N LEU A 13 -18.69 -12.68 -10.59
CA LEU A 13 -18.54 -12.66 -12.05
C LEU A 13 -17.09 -12.98 -12.46
N ASN A 14 -16.11 -12.32 -11.84
CA ASN A 14 -14.68 -12.54 -12.11
C ASN A 14 -14.21 -13.93 -11.69
N HIS A 15 -14.67 -14.43 -10.54
CA HIS A 15 -14.38 -15.78 -10.08
C HIS A 15 -14.90 -16.83 -11.10
N SER A 16 -16.12 -16.65 -11.58
CA SER A 16 -16.70 -17.55 -12.60
C SER A 16 -15.97 -17.45 -13.94
N CYS A 17 -15.51 -16.25 -14.30
CA CYS A 17 -14.71 -16.03 -15.50
C CYS A 17 -13.33 -16.70 -15.42
N ALA A 18 -12.71 -16.76 -14.24
CA ALA A 18 -11.48 -17.52 -14.01
C ALA A 18 -11.66 -19.01 -14.33
N HIS A 19 -12.78 -19.62 -13.90
CA HIS A 19 -13.11 -20.98 -14.23
C HIS A 19 -13.39 -21.20 -15.73
N MET A 20 -14.05 -20.23 -16.39
CA MET A 20 -14.27 -20.29 -17.84
C MET A 20 -12.94 -20.21 -18.61
N MET A 21 -11.99 -19.40 -18.14
CA MET A 21 -10.65 -19.34 -18.69
C MET A 21 -9.90 -20.66 -18.48
N ALA A 22 -9.96 -21.24 -17.29
CA ALA A 22 -9.35 -22.55 -17.01
C ALA A 22 -9.92 -23.65 -17.94
N GLN A 23 -11.24 -23.68 -18.17
CA GLN A 23 -11.87 -24.59 -19.15
C GLN A 23 -11.33 -24.36 -20.55
N ALA A 24 -11.20 -23.10 -20.99
CA ALA A 24 -10.67 -22.77 -22.31
C ALA A 24 -9.22 -23.22 -22.46
N VAL A 25 -8.39 -22.99 -21.44
CA VAL A 25 -7.01 -23.48 -21.42
C VAL A 25 -6.97 -25.00 -21.45
N LYS A 26 -7.82 -25.71 -20.68
CA LYS A 26 -7.88 -27.19 -20.69
C LYS A 26 -8.24 -27.74 -22.03
N ARG A 27 -9.13 -27.08 -22.79
CA ARG A 27 -9.48 -27.47 -24.17
C ARG A 27 -8.34 -27.32 -25.15
N LEU A 28 -7.58 -26.22 -25.03
CA LEU A 28 -6.45 -25.93 -25.91
C LEU A 28 -5.19 -26.72 -25.53
N TYR A 29 -5.01 -26.97 -24.24
CA TYR A 29 -3.87 -27.65 -23.63
C TYR A 29 -4.35 -28.78 -22.73
N PRO A 30 -4.67 -29.97 -23.25
CA PRO A 30 -5.25 -31.08 -22.49
C PRO A 30 -4.37 -31.51 -21.28
N GLN A 31 -3.05 -31.35 -21.36
CA GLN A 31 -2.09 -31.68 -20.30
C GLN A 31 -2.08 -30.65 -19.14
N ALA A 32 -2.73 -29.47 -19.30
CA ALA A 32 -2.73 -28.40 -18.31
C ALA A 32 -3.23 -28.90 -16.94
N LYS A 33 -2.53 -28.48 -15.88
CA LYS A 33 -2.89 -28.69 -14.48
C LYS A 33 -3.10 -27.34 -13.82
N PHE A 34 -3.98 -27.28 -12.82
CA PHE A 34 -4.48 -26.01 -12.29
C PHE A 34 -4.28 -25.92 -10.79
N TRP A 35 -3.70 -24.83 -10.34
CA TRP A 35 -3.58 -24.60 -8.90
C TRP A 35 -4.77 -23.81 -8.37
N VAL A 36 -4.73 -22.47 -8.38
CA VAL A 36 -5.79 -21.58 -7.85
C VAL A 36 -6.10 -20.42 -8.79
N GLY A 37 -7.35 -19.97 -8.76
CA GLY A 37 -7.86 -18.86 -9.57
C GLY A 37 -8.61 -17.81 -8.75
N PRO A 38 -7.96 -17.05 -7.84
CA PRO A 38 -8.62 -16.06 -7.00
C PRO A 38 -8.99 -14.80 -7.77
N VAL A 39 -9.97 -14.08 -7.21
CA VAL A 39 -10.28 -12.70 -7.59
C VAL A 39 -9.29 -11.77 -6.89
N VAL A 40 -8.83 -10.77 -7.62
CA VAL A 40 -7.94 -9.70 -7.15
C VAL A 40 -8.59 -8.33 -7.39
N SER A 41 -8.00 -7.26 -6.87
CA SER A 41 -8.54 -5.90 -7.01
C SER A 41 -8.82 -5.48 -8.45
N GLU A 42 -7.99 -5.92 -9.41
CA GLU A 42 -8.07 -5.53 -10.83
C GLU A 42 -8.76 -6.57 -11.73
N GLY A 43 -9.27 -7.68 -11.17
CA GLY A 43 -9.87 -8.77 -11.94
C GLY A 43 -9.68 -10.13 -11.29
N PHE A 44 -9.16 -11.06 -12.05
CA PHE A 44 -8.82 -12.42 -11.60
C PHE A 44 -7.51 -12.89 -12.21
N TYR A 45 -6.94 -13.94 -11.65
CA TYR A 45 -5.90 -14.71 -12.34
C TYR A 45 -6.13 -16.20 -12.15
N TYR A 46 -5.40 -17.02 -12.88
CA TYR A 46 -5.28 -18.45 -12.65
C TYR A 46 -3.84 -18.91 -12.82
N ASP A 47 -3.37 -19.75 -11.89
CA ASP A 47 -2.04 -20.37 -11.93
C ASP A 47 -2.12 -21.75 -12.56
N ILE A 48 -1.36 -21.97 -13.62
CA ILE A 48 -1.49 -23.09 -14.54
C ILE A 48 -0.10 -23.70 -14.80
N ASP A 49 -0.02 -25.03 -14.73
CA ASP A 49 1.13 -25.77 -15.17
C ASP A 49 0.84 -26.40 -16.55
N LEU A 50 1.59 -26.00 -17.55
CA LEU A 50 1.48 -26.51 -18.92
C LEU A 50 2.57 -27.54 -19.29
N GLY A 51 3.33 -28.02 -18.29
CA GLY A 51 4.50 -28.86 -18.54
C GLY A 51 5.64 -28.06 -19.16
N ASP A 52 6.04 -28.43 -20.38
CA ASP A 52 7.11 -27.78 -21.12
C ASP A 52 6.62 -26.64 -22.04
N GLU A 53 5.31 -26.47 -22.17
CA GLU A 53 4.73 -25.39 -22.98
C GLU A 53 4.67 -24.06 -22.21
N VAL A 54 4.89 -22.97 -22.95
CA VAL A 54 4.88 -21.59 -22.39
C VAL A 54 3.88 -20.75 -23.14
N ILE A 55 2.93 -20.15 -22.41
CA ILE A 55 2.00 -19.17 -22.96
C ILE A 55 2.74 -17.87 -23.26
N LYS A 56 2.47 -17.30 -24.43
CA LYS A 56 2.94 -15.99 -24.87
C LYS A 56 1.74 -15.04 -25.02
N ASP A 57 2.01 -13.75 -25.11
CA ASP A 57 0.97 -12.74 -25.29
C ASP A 57 0.13 -13.01 -26.56
N GLU A 58 0.73 -13.61 -27.60
CA GLU A 58 0.07 -14.02 -28.85
C GLU A 58 -0.95 -15.17 -28.65
N ASP A 59 -0.90 -15.90 -27.55
CA ASP A 59 -1.82 -16.99 -27.24
C ASP A 59 -3.08 -16.53 -26.51
N LEU A 60 -3.01 -15.36 -25.81
CA LEU A 60 -4.17 -14.82 -25.10
C LEU A 60 -5.40 -14.62 -26.00
N PRO A 61 -5.30 -14.11 -27.24
CA PRO A 61 -6.44 -14.04 -28.16
C PRO A 61 -7.01 -15.39 -28.55
N LYS A 62 -6.21 -16.46 -28.60
CA LYS A 62 -6.68 -17.83 -28.89
C LYS A 62 -7.51 -18.37 -27.72
N ILE A 63 -7.04 -18.13 -26.49
CA ILE A 63 -7.76 -18.49 -25.27
C ILE A 63 -9.07 -17.71 -25.19
N GLU A 64 -9.07 -16.38 -25.43
CA GLU A 64 -10.28 -15.56 -25.47
C GLU A 64 -11.30 -16.07 -26.50
N LYS A 65 -10.84 -16.52 -27.68
CA LYS A 65 -11.71 -17.08 -28.71
C LYS A 65 -12.40 -18.35 -28.23
N GLU A 66 -11.69 -19.20 -27.49
CA GLU A 66 -12.26 -20.41 -26.89
C GLU A 66 -13.22 -20.07 -25.74
N MET A 67 -12.87 -19.11 -24.88
CA MET A 67 -13.77 -18.59 -23.84
C MET A 67 -15.09 -18.06 -24.43
N LYS A 68 -15.04 -17.33 -25.55
CA LYS A 68 -16.24 -16.86 -26.27
C LYS A 68 -17.13 -17.96 -26.75
N LYS A 69 -16.56 -19.10 -27.19
CA LYS A 69 -17.35 -20.31 -27.55
C LYS A 69 -18.05 -20.90 -26.32
N ILE A 70 -17.30 -21.06 -25.20
CA ILE A 70 -17.84 -21.58 -23.95
C ILE A 70 -18.97 -20.68 -23.43
N ALA A 71 -18.81 -19.35 -23.43
CA ALA A 71 -19.86 -18.43 -23.05
C ALA A 71 -21.12 -18.56 -23.93
N LYS A 72 -20.92 -18.79 -25.25
CA LYS A 72 -22.02 -18.99 -26.21
C LYS A 72 -22.75 -20.30 -25.99
N ASP A 73 -22.05 -21.37 -25.59
CA ASP A 73 -22.65 -22.68 -25.29
C ASP A 73 -23.63 -22.64 -24.11
N GLY A 74 -23.43 -21.68 -23.21
CA GLY A 74 -24.38 -21.31 -22.18
C GLY A 74 -24.66 -22.39 -21.14
N LYS A 75 -23.70 -23.23 -20.82
CA LYS A 75 -23.84 -24.29 -19.83
C LYS A 75 -24.07 -23.70 -18.42
N ARG A 76 -24.82 -24.41 -17.60
CA ARG A 76 -24.98 -24.06 -16.17
C ARG A 76 -23.71 -24.40 -15.40
N ILE A 77 -23.45 -23.63 -14.37
CA ILE A 77 -22.41 -23.91 -13.38
C ILE A 77 -23.10 -24.57 -12.19
N VAL A 78 -22.75 -25.83 -11.92
CA VAL A 78 -23.40 -26.65 -10.92
C VAL A 78 -22.47 -26.96 -9.77
N ARG A 79 -22.88 -26.56 -8.54
CA ARG A 79 -22.18 -26.93 -7.31
C ARG A 79 -22.37 -28.38 -6.98
N LYS A 80 -21.30 -29.04 -6.60
CA LYS A 80 -21.27 -30.43 -6.14
C LYS A 80 -20.57 -30.52 -4.79
N GLU A 81 -21.11 -31.28 -3.90
CA GLU A 81 -20.47 -31.68 -2.64
C GLU A 81 -20.01 -33.13 -2.77
N ILE A 82 -18.77 -33.39 -2.48
CA ILE A 82 -18.12 -34.68 -2.60
C ILE A 82 -17.27 -34.96 -1.35
N SER A 83 -17.06 -36.26 -1.10
CA SER A 83 -16.14 -36.70 -0.04
C SER A 83 -14.68 -36.44 -0.43
N LYS A 84 -13.81 -36.40 0.55
CA LYS A 84 -12.35 -36.26 0.33
C LYS A 84 -11.82 -37.39 -0.57
N ALA A 85 -12.30 -38.62 -0.37
CA ALA A 85 -11.88 -39.78 -1.17
C ALA A 85 -12.29 -39.62 -2.65
N GLU A 86 -13.51 -39.16 -2.92
CA GLU A 86 -14.00 -38.90 -4.28
C GLU A 86 -13.22 -37.74 -4.93
N ALA A 87 -12.89 -36.69 -4.15
CA ALA A 87 -12.09 -35.58 -4.64
C ALA A 87 -10.67 -36.02 -5.02
N LEU A 88 -10.01 -36.83 -4.19
CA LEU A 88 -8.67 -37.36 -4.45
C LEU A 88 -8.67 -38.25 -5.73
N GLU A 89 -9.69 -39.08 -5.93
CA GLU A 89 -9.78 -39.89 -7.15
C GLU A 89 -10.08 -39.02 -8.39
N MET A 90 -10.95 -38.03 -8.25
CA MET A 90 -11.33 -37.11 -9.34
C MET A 90 -10.15 -36.28 -9.85
N PHE A 91 -9.28 -35.82 -8.97
CA PHE A 91 -8.13 -34.96 -9.27
C PHE A 91 -6.79 -35.69 -9.21
N LYS A 92 -6.75 -37.01 -9.23
CA LYS A 92 -5.54 -37.85 -9.07
C LYS A 92 -4.38 -37.49 -10.00
N ASP A 93 -4.67 -36.95 -11.18
CA ASP A 93 -3.68 -36.59 -12.20
C ASP A 93 -3.19 -35.12 -12.03
N ASP A 94 -3.74 -34.34 -11.05
CA ASP A 94 -3.36 -32.97 -10.80
C ASP A 94 -2.73 -32.82 -9.40
N PRO A 95 -1.39 -32.79 -9.30
CA PRO A 95 -0.69 -32.73 -8.02
C PRO A 95 -1.02 -31.47 -7.21
N TYR A 96 -1.37 -30.36 -7.88
CA TYR A 96 -1.73 -29.12 -7.23
C TYR A 96 -3.10 -29.21 -6.53
N LYS A 97 -4.06 -29.91 -7.13
CA LYS A 97 -5.36 -30.19 -6.51
C LYS A 97 -5.25 -31.21 -5.39
N ILE A 98 -4.43 -32.24 -5.57
CA ILE A 98 -4.15 -33.24 -4.51
C ILE A 98 -3.55 -32.54 -3.26
N ASP A 99 -2.59 -31.65 -3.45
CA ASP A 99 -2.01 -30.88 -2.36
C ASP A 99 -3.08 -30.06 -1.61
N LEU A 100 -3.92 -29.31 -2.35
CA LEU A 100 -5.01 -28.53 -1.75
C LEU A 100 -6.04 -29.40 -1.01
N ILE A 101 -6.43 -30.54 -1.59
CA ILE A 101 -7.40 -31.47 -0.99
C ILE A 101 -6.84 -32.10 0.28
N SER A 102 -5.54 -32.38 0.33
CA SER A 102 -4.89 -33.01 1.48
C SER A 102 -5.03 -32.16 2.75
N ASP A 103 -5.02 -30.83 2.60
CA ASP A 103 -5.14 -29.86 3.69
C ASP A 103 -6.60 -29.63 4.13
N LEU A 104 -7.61 -30.18 3.43
CA LEU A 104 -9.02 -30.00 3.75
C LEU A 104 -9.54 -31.09 4.69
N GLU A 105 -10.50 -30.74 5.53
CA GLU A 105 -11.25 -31.69 6.36
C GLU A 105 -12.31 -32.44 5.53
N ASP A 106 -12.61 -33.67 5.95
CA ASP A 106 -13.62 -34.50 5.27
C ASP A 106 -15.05 -33.92 5.47
N GLY A 107 -15.87 -33.97 4.43
CA GLY A 107 -17.26 -33.50 4.44
C GLY A 107 -17.50 -32.03 4.08
N THR A 108 -16.43 -31.27 3.81
CA THR A 108 -16.53 -29.83 3.44
C THR A 108 -16.08 -29.53 2.02
N ILE A 109 -15.80 -30.56 1.20
CA ILE A 109 -15.21 -30.39 -0.13
C ILE A 109 -16.29 -30.08 -1.15
N THR A 110 -16.18 -28.91 -1.77
CA THR A 110 -17.06 -28.48 -2.84
C THR A 110 -16.32 -28.34 -4.16
N CYS A 111 -16.99 -28.72 -5.24
CA CYS A 111 -16.54 -28.56 -6.62
C CYS A 111 -17.62 -27.85 -7.43
N TYR A 112 -17.21 -27.18 -8.48
CA TYR A 112 -18.13 -26.59 -9.44
C TYR A 112 -17.86 -27.16 -10.83
N GLN A 113 -18.95 -27.62 -11.49
CA GLN A 113 -18.89 -28.18 -12.82
C GLN A 113 -19.57 -27.26 -13.82
N GLN A 114 -18.87 -26.98 -14.93
CA GLN A 114 -19.39 -26.29 -16.10
C GLN A 114 -19.09 -27.09 -17.37
N GLY A 115 -20.12 -27.69 -17.93
CA GLY A 115 -19.94 -28.64 -19.06
C GLY A 115 -19.04 -29.81 -18.70
N GLU A 116 -17.95 -29.98 -19.45
CA GLU A 116 -16.95 -31.04 -19.23
C GLU A 116 -15.89 -30.68 -18.19
N PHE A 117 -15.80 -29.41 -17.80
CA PHE A 117 -14.81 -28.93 -16.84
C PHE A 117 -15.36 -28.97 -15.41
N ILE A 118 -14.59 -29.52 -14.50
CA ILE A 118 -14.87 -29.48 -13.06
C ILE A 118 -13.65 -28.99 -12.30
N ASP A 119 -13.87 -28.19 -11.28
CA ASP A 119 -12.78 -27.63 -10.46
C ASP A 119 -13.14 -27.59 -8.97
N LEU A 120 -12.12 -27.73 -8.13
CA LEU A 120 -12.20 -27.58 -6.68
C LEU A 120 -12.41 -26.10 -6.35
N CYS A 121 -13.54 -25.78 -5.70
CA CYS A 121 -13.87 -24.37 -5.44
C CYS A 121 -14.91 -24.23 -4.32
N ARG A 122 -14.78 -23.13 -3.54
CA ARG A 122 -15.76 -22.78 -2.50
C ARG A 122 -16.96 -21.99 -3.04
N GLY A 123 -16.83 -21.39 -4.22
CA GLY A 123 -17.84 -20.48 -4.78
C GLY A 123 -17.90 -19.12 -4.07
N PRO A 124 -18.94 -18.32 -4.26
CA PRO A 124 -20.04 -18.57 -5.18
C PRO A 124 -19.68 -18.34 -6.67
N HIS A 125 -20.58 -18.77 -7.55
CA HIS A 125 -20.49 -18.60 -9.00
C HIS A 125 -21.81 -18.10 -9.60
N VAL A 126 -21.74 -17.53 -10.81
CA VAL A 126 -22.94 -17.23 -11.61
C VAL A 126 -23.66 -18.51 -12.04
N GLU A 127 -24.96 -18.41 -12.34
CA GLU A 127 -25.76 -19.58 -12.71
C GLU A 127 -25.34 -20.23 -14.03
N THR A 128 -24.93 -19.40 -15.00
CA THR A 128 -24.58 -19.86 -16.35
C THR A 128 -23.40 -19.08 -16.92
N VAL A 129 -22.59 -19.76 -17.73
CA VAL A 129 -21.47 -19.10 -18.46
C VAL A 129 -21.92 -18.05 -19.47
N LYS A 130 -23.24 -17.97 -19.82
CA LYS A 130 -23.79 -16.89 -20.66
C LYS A 130 -23.62 -15.50 -20.09
N GLN A 131 -23.53 -15.39 -18.77
CA GLN A 131 -23.33 -14.11 -18.08
C GLN A 131 -21.90 -13.56 -18.26
N LEU A 132 -20.95 -14.43 -18.65
CA LEU A 132 -19.53 -14.14 -18.80
C LEU A 132 -19.19 -13.72 -20.22
N LYS A 133 -19.83 -12.68 -20.76
CA LYS A 133 -19.65 -12.24 -22.16
C LYS A 133 -18.61 -11.15 -22.33
N ASN A 134 -18.51 -10.27 -21.34
CA ASN A 134 -17.72 -9.05 -21.41
C ASN A 134 -16.45 -9.23 -20.59
N PHE A 135 -15.47 -9.87 -21.17
CA PHE A 135 -14.19 -10.18 -20.53
C PHE A 135 -13.01 -9.84 -21.43
N LYS A 136 -11.84 -9.66 -20.78
CA LYS A 136 -10.57 -9.47 -21.46
C LYS A 136 -9.47 -10.18 -20.69
N LEU A 137 -8.57 -10.88 -21.39
CA LEU A 137 -7.31 -11.34 -20.84
C LEU A 137 -6.28 -10.22 -20.95
N LEU A 138 -5.61 -9.89 -19.85
CA LEU A 138 -4.80 -8.67 -19.74
C LEU A 138 -3.32 -8.93 -20.00
N LYS A 139 -2.77 -9.97 -19.38
CA LYS A 139 -1.36 -10.34 -19.45
C LYS A 139 -1.12 -11.75 -18.92
N HIS A 140 0.07 -12.27 -19.19
CA HIS A 140 0.59 -13.47 -18.50
C HIS A 140 1.88 -13.14 -17.73
N SER A 141 2.22 -13.97 -16.76
CA SER A 141 3.49 -13.90 -16.01
C SER A 141 3.85 -15.27 -15.45
N GLY A 142 5.10 -15.44 -15.02
CA GLY A 142 5.48 -16.55 -14.16
C GLY A 142 5.08 -16.29 -12.71
N ALA A 143 4.75 -17.35 -11.98
CA ALA A 143 4.51 -17.32 -10.54
C ALA A 143 5.00 -18.61 -9.89
N TYR A 144 5.81 -18.52 -8.83
CA TYR A 144 6.24 -19.73 -8.13
C TYR A 144 5.08 -20.34 -7.35
N TRP A 145 4.96 -21.67 -7.43
CA TRP A 145 3.96 -22.41 -6.65
C TRP A 145 4.13 -22.13 -5.15
N LYS A 146 3.02 -21.81 -4.47
CA LYS A 146 2.98 -21.39 -3.05
C LYS A 146 3.86 -20.17 -2.74
N GLY A 147 4.27 -19.41 -3.76
CA GLY A 147 5.12 -18.23 -3.59
C GLY A 147 6.59 -18.52 -3.22
N ASP A 148 7.02 -19.76 -3.21
CA ASP A 148 8.37 -20.17 -2.87
C ASP A 148 9.22 -20.32 -4.16
N ALA A 149 10.31 -19.57 -4.24
CA ALA A 149 11.23 -19.59 -5.38
C ALA A 149 11.93 -20.95 -5.63
N ASN A 150 11.91 -21.85 -4.65
CA ASN A 150 12.42 -23.21 -4.79
C ASN A 150 11.41 -24.15 -5.46
N ASN A 151 10.15 -23.78 -5.53
CA ASN A 151 9.10 -24.55 -6.15
C ASN A 151 9.02 -24.31 -7.67
N LYS A 152 8.27 -25.18 -8.35
CA LYS A 152 8.03 -25.05 -9.80
C LYS A 152 7.40 -23.69 -10.14
N MET A 153 7.88 -23.07 -11.19
CA MET A 153 7.27 -21.86 -11.76
C MET A 153 6.05 -22.26 -12.58
N LEU A 154 4.90 -21.74 -12.18
CA LEU A 154 3.62 -21.85 -12.89
C LEU A 154 3.44 -20.63 -13.81
N GLN A 155 2.53 -20.77 -14.76
CA GLN A 155 2.14 -19.68 -15.64
C GLN A 155 0.84 -19.06 -15.11
N ARG A 156 0.85 -17.77 -14.89
CA ARG A 156 -0.28 -17.00 -14.37
C ARG A 156 -0.87 -16.14 -15.48
N ILE A 157 -2.16 -16.36 -15.77
CA ILE A 157 -2.91 -15.53 -16.72
C ILE A 157 -3.85 -14.61 -15.93
N TYR A 158 -3.81 -13.33 -16.25
CA TYR A 158 -4.70 -12.33 -15.67
C TYR A 158 -5.82 -11.99 -16.63
N GLY A 159 -7.01 -11.80 -16.08
CA GLY A 159 -8.17 -11.38 -16.84
C GLY A 159 -9.13 -10.55 -16.00
N VAL A 160 -10.14 -9.98 -16.67
CA VAL A 160 -11.20 -9.21 -16.04
C VAL A 160 -12.52 -9.46 -16.76
N CYS A 161 -13.63 -9.40 -16.01
CA CYS A 161 -14.99 -9.57 -16.52
C CYS A 161 -15.92 -8.51 -15.91
N PHE A 162 -16.79 -7.93 -16.74
CA PHE A 162 -17.79 -6.95 -16.33
C PHE A 162 -19.19 -7.35 -16.81
N GLU A 163 -20.21 -6.73 -16.20
CA GLU A 163 -21.62 -7.00 -16.53
C GLU A 163 -21.98 -6.49 -17.92
N SER A 164 -21.38 -5.38 -18.36
CA SER A 164 -21.62 -4.77 -19.68
C SER A 164 -20.33 -4.57 -20.48
N ALA A 165 -20.47 -4.39 -21.79
CA ALA A 165 -19.34 -4.11 -22.68
C ALA A 165 -18.77 -2.71 -22.41
N GLU A 166 -19.66 -1.75 -22.11
CA GLU A 166 -19.31 -0.37 -21.80
C GLU A 166 -18.46 -0.30 -20.54
N ALA A 167 -18.86 -1.02 -19.47
CA ALA A 167 -18.08 -1.05 -18.22
C ALA A 167 -16.72 -1.71 -18.41
N LEU A 168 -16.62 -2.74 -19.26
CA LEU A 168 -15.35 -3.36 -19.62
C LEU A 168 -14.45 -2.37 -20.38
N GLU A 169 -15.00 -1.67 -21.38
CA GLU A 169 -14.25 -0.72 -22.18
C GLU A 169 -13.72 0.45 -21.32
N GLU A 170 -14.57 1.04 -20.47
CA GLU A 170 -14.18 2.07 -19.52
C GLU A 170 -13.05 1.60 -18.59
N HIS A 171 -13.13 0.36 -18.08
CA HIS A 171 -12.07 -0.21 -17.26
C HIS A 171 -10.76 -0.42 -18.02
N LEU A 172 -10.82 -0.87 -19.29
CA LEU A 172 -9.64 -1.05 -20.12
C LEU A 172 -8.98 0.28 -20.47
N GLU A 173 -9.76 1.31 -20.78
CA GLU A 173 -9.26 2.67 -21.00
C GLU A 173 -8.56 3.20 -19.74
N MET A 174 -9.12 2.97 -18.57
CA MET A 174 -8.52 3.35 -17.28
C MET A 174 -7.20 2.61 -17.03
N LEU A 175 -7.11 1.33 -17.36
CA LEU A 175 -5.85 0.57 -17.25
C LEU A 175 -4.77 1.09 -18.21
N GLU A 176 -5.14 1.46 -19.45
CA GLU A 176 -4.20 2.05 -20.40
C GLU A 176 -3.74 3.45 -19.94
N GLU A 177 -4.63 4.24 -19.39
CA GLU A 177 -4.27 5.54 -18.82
C GLU A 177 -3.34 5.39 -17.60
N ALA A 178 -3.59 4.39 -16.74
CA ALA A 178 -2.72 4.06 -15.61
C ALA A 178 -1.29 3.68 -16.07
N LYS A 179 -1.15 2.91 -17.16
CA LYS A 179 0.15 2.58 -17.74
C LYS A 179 0.90 3.81 -18.27
N LYS A 180 0.18 4.77 -18.87
CA LYS A 180 0.80 6.02 -19.34
C LYS A 180 1.32 6.86 -18.17
N ARG A 181 0.64 6.83 -17.02
CA ARG A 181 0.97 7.59 -15.81
C ARG A 181 1.94 6.87 -14.87
N ASP A 182 2.40 5.65 -15.19
CA ASP A 182 3.31 4.87 -14.32
C ASP A 182 4.51 5.72 -13.86
N HIS A 183 4.63 5.92 -12.55
CA HIS A 183 5.67 6.76 -11.94
C HIS A 183 7.08 6.28 -12.24
N LYS A 184 7.28 4.99 -12.50
CA LYS A 184 8.59 4.42 -12.87
C LYS A 184 9.00 4.86 -14.28
N LYS A 185 8.03 4.92 -15.21
CA LYS A 185 8.22 5.40 -16.58
C LYS A 185 8.47 6.91 -16.57
N ILE A 186 7.53 7.67 -16.04
CA ILE A 186 7.62 9.14 -15.99
C ILE A 186 8.85 9.58 -15.19
N GLY A 187 9.11 8.95 -14.04
CA GLY A 187 10.25 9.26 -13.20
C GLY A 187 11.59 9.07 -13.92
N ARG A 188 11.70 8.03 -14.75
CA ARG A 188 12.86 7.82 -15.62
C ARG A 188 12.99 8.89 -16.71
N GLU A 189 11.90 9.16 -17.43
CA GLU A 189 11.85 10.15 -18.51
C GLU A 189 12.18 11.56 -18.00
N MET A 190 11.74 11.92 -16.82
CA MET A 190 12.00 13.22 -16.18
C MET A 190 13.34 13.26 -15.40
N GLY A 191 14.04 12.15 -15.26
CA GLY A 191 15.27 12.07 -14.47
C GLY A 191 15.07 12.31 -12.98
N LEU A 192 13.99 11.75 -12.38
CA LEU A 192 13.64 11.98 -10.98
C LEU A 192 14.35 10.99 -10.04
N PHE A 193 14.36 9.72 -10.38
CA PHE A 193 14.97 8.68 -9.53
C PHE A 193 15.40 7.46 -10.34
N MET A 194 16.25 6.64 -9.73
CA MET A 194 16.64 5.33 -10.27
C MET A 194 16.66 4.28 -9.16
N MET A 195 16.57 3.02 -9.56
CA MET A 195 16.80 1.85 -8.71
C MET A 195 18.11 1.16 -9.13
N SER A 196 18.79 0.52 -8.18
CA SER A 196 20.03 -0.21 -8.40
C SER A 196 20.00 -1.56 -7.71
N GLU A 197 20.64 -2.55 -8.29
CA GLU A 197 20.84 -3.89 -7.68
C GLU A 197 21.67 -3.83 -6.39
N TYR A 198 22.58 -2.87 -6.28
CA TYR A 198 23.37 -2.66 -5.06
C TYR A 198 22.57 -2.19 -3.86
N ALA A 199 21.36 -1.69 -4.08
CA ALA A 199 20.45 -1.24 -3.04
C ALA A 199 18.99 -1.59 -3.41
N ALA A 200 18.71 -2.89 -3.52
CA ALA A 200 17.41 -3.38 -3.96
C ALA A 200 16.26 -2.86 -3.08
N GLY A 201 15.31 -2.15 -3.70
CA GLY A 201 14.18 -1.53 -3.00
C GLY A 201 14.51 -0.21 -2.30
N MET A 202 15.69 0.38 -2.56
CA MET A 202 16.10 1.68 -2.00
C MET A 202 16.30 2.67 -3.17
N PRO A 203 15.45 3.71 -3.31
CA PRO A 203 15.52 4.63 -4.44
C PRO A 203 16.70 5.61 -4.31
N PHE A 204 17.35 5.88 -5.44
CA PHE A 204 18.32 6.96 -5.60
C PHE A 204 17.61 8.15 -6.24
N PHE A 205 17.57 9.29 -5.58
CA PHE A 205 17.04 10.51 -6.18
C PHE A 205 18.09 11.18 -7.06
N LEU A 206 17.69 11.50 -8.29
CA LEU A 206 18.51 12.22 -9.26
C LEU A 206 18.31 13.76 -9.08
N PRO A 207 19.11 14.62 -9.75
CA PRO A 207 19.02 16.07 -9.53
C PRO A 207 17.62 16.66 -9.65
N ASN A 208 16.84 16.30 -10.69
CA ASN A 208 15.46 16.77 -10.83
C ASN A 208 14.54 16.23 -9.71
N GLY A 209 14.75 14.99 -9.30
CA GLY A 209 14.02 14.39 -8.20
C GLY A 209 14.34 15.05 -6.86
N MET A 210 15.59 15.48 -6.66
CA MET A 210 15.96 16.23 -5.46
C MET A 210 15.34 17.63 -5.42
N ILE A 211 15.15 18.29 -6.57
CA ILE A 211 14.41 19.57 -6.61
C ILE A 211 12.96 19.34 -6.15
N LEU A 212 12.26 18.35 -6.74
CA LEU A 212 10.89 18.01 -6.36
C LEU A 212 10.78 17.65 -4.87
N ARG A 213 11.71 16.82 -4.40
CA ARG A 213 11.76 16.38 -3.00
C ARG A 213 11.97 17.56 -2.05
N ASN A 214 12.93 18.43 -2.32
CA ASN A 214 13.22 19.59 -1.48
C ASN A 214 12.05 20.57 -1.44
N LEU A 215 11.35 20.78 -2.56
CA LEU A 215 10.14 21.61 -2.59
C LEU A 215 9.05 21.04 -1.70
N LEU A 216 8.84 19.72 -1.72
CA LEU A 216 7.86 19.05 -0.88
C LEU A 216 8.25 19.07 0.61
N GLU A 217 9.54 18.85 0.93
CA GLU A 217 10.06 18.90 2.28
C GLU A 217 9.98 20.33 2.85
N ASN A 218 10.32 21.37 2.06
CA ASN A 218 10.17 22.75 2.46
C ASN A 218 8.71 23.14 2.73
N PHE A 219 7.80 22.71 1.84
CA PHE A 219 6.36 22.88 2.05
C PHE A 219 5.92 22.23 3.38
N TRP A 220 6.42 21.03 3.69
CA TRP A 220 6.13 20.37 4.94
C TRP A 220 6.61 21.17 6.15
N TYR A 221 7.86 21.68 6.12
CA TYR A 221 8.39 22.53 7.20
C TYR A 221 7.58 23.81 7.38
N GLU A 222 7.22 24.49 6.30
CA GLU A 222 6.43 25.72 6.32
C GLU A 222 5.04 25.49 6.94
N GLU A 223 4.32 24.46 6.51
CA GLU A 223 2.99 24.16 7.03
C GLU A 223 3.02 23.72 8.50
N HIS A 224 4.03 22.95 8.90
CA HIS A 224 4.18 22.51 10.29
C HIS A 224 4.62 23.66 11.23
N THR A 225 5.43 24.58 10.73
CA THR A 225 5.80 25.78 11.49
C THR A 225 4.57 26.64 11.80
N LYS A 226 3.62 26.77 10.87
CA LYS A 226 2.34 27.47 11.09
C LYS A 226 1.49 26.82 12.19
N GLU A 227 1.61 25.51 12.36
CA GLU A 227 0.89 24.72 13.38
C GLU A 227 1.72 24.55 14.68
N ASN A 228 2.79 25.35 14.86
CA ASN A 228 3.66 25.36 16.05
C ASN A 228 4.36 24.03 16.34
N TYR A 229 4.81 23.30 15.31
CA TYR A 229 5.67 22.13 15.49
C TYR A 229 7.11 22.53 15.76
N GLN A 230 7.74 21.78 16.64
CA GLN A 230 9.19 21.79 16.86
C GLN A 230 9.82 20.65 16.08
N PHE A 231 11.01 20.86 15.51
CA PHE A 231 11.65 19.86 14.67
C PHE A 231 12.85 19.23 15.36
N ILE A 232 12.98 17.91 15.22
CA ILE A 232 14.09 17.12 15.74
C ILE A 232 14.73 16.30 14.64
N LYS A 233 15.90 15.71 14.93
CA LYS A 233 16.53 14.69 14.13
C LYS A 233 17.10 13.62 15.03
N THR A 234 16.66 12.37 14.84
CA THR A 234 17.14 11.24 15.62
C THR A 234 18.13 10.37 14.83
N PRO A 235 19.08 9.68 15.50
CA PRO A 235 20.02 8.80 14.83
C PRO A 235 19.33 7.69 14.04
N ILE A 236 19.93 7.25 12.94
CA ILE A 236 19.41 6.15 12.11
C ILE A 236 19.65 4.80 12.79
N MET A 237 20.79 4.62 13.47
CA MET A 237 21.16 3.39 14.11
C MET A 237 21.17 3.58 15.65
N MET A 238 20.47 2.72 16.36
CA MET A 238 20.35 2.77 17.82
C MET A 238 20.45 1.36 18.39
N SER A 239 20.84 1.28 19.66
CA SER A 239 21.10 0.00 20.33
C SER A 239 19.82 -0.82 20.56
N LYS A 240 19.98 -2.12 20.67
CA LYS A 240 18.90 -3.10 20.84
C LYS A 240 18.01 -2.82 22.05
N GLU A 241 18.60 -2.36 23.16
CA GLU A 241 17.89 -2.11 24.40
C GLU A 241 16.75 -1.07 24.21
N LEU A 242 16.93 -0.11 23.31
CA LEU A 242 15.88 0.84 22.99
C LEU A 242 14.67 0.16 22.32
N TRP A 243 14.95 -0.78 21.44
CA TRP A 243 13.94 -1.54 20.71
C TRP A 243 13.24 -2.59 21.58
N GLU A 244 13.93 -3.13 22.58
CA GLU A 244 13.34 -3.98 23.61
C GLU A 244 12.41 -3.17 24.52
N THR A 245 12.85 -2.00 24.97
CA THR A 245 12.05 -1.08 25.80
C THR A 245 10.76 -0.71 25.08
N SER A 246 10.83 -0.35 23.80
CA SER A 246 9.66 0.03 23.01
C SER A 246 8.79 -1.14 22.57
N GLY A 247 9.25 -2.38 22.68
CA GLY A 247 8.55 -3.58 22.21
C GLY A 247 8.71 -3.90 20.73
N HIS A 248 9.40 -3.06 19.96
CA HIS A 248 9.65 -3.31 18.54
C HIS A 248 10.48 -4.57 18.30
N TRP A 249 11.42 -4.87 19.20
CA TRP A 249 12.25 -6.07 19.07
C TRP A 249 11.44 -7.37 19.11
N ALA A 250 10.40 -7.43 19.92
CA ALA A 250 9.54 -8.60 20.02
C ALA A 250 8.49 -8.70 18.91
N ASN A 251 7.94 -7.54 18.48
CA ASN A 251 6.76 -7.51 17.60
C ASN A 251 7.07 -7.15 16.14
N TYR A 252 8.28 -6.63 15.85
CA TYR A 252 8.62 -6.08 14.53
C TYR A 252 10.00 -6.51 14.00
N ARG A 253 10.69 -7.44 14.68
CA ARG A 253 12.07 -7.83 14.37
C ARG A 253 12.28 -8.33 12.96
N GLU A 254 11.34 -9.06 12.40
CA GLU A 254 11.41 -9.62 11.04
C GLU A 254 11.58 -8.53 9.95
N ASN A 255 11.10 -7.34 10.25
CA ASN A 255 11.18 -6.18 9.37
C ASN A 255 12.38 -5.25 9.68
N MET A 256 13.25 -5.60 10.61
CA MET A 256 14.37 -4.75 11.03
C MET A 256 15.69 -5.21 10.42
N TYR A 257 16.52 -4.24 10.01
CA TYR A 257 17.94 -4.47 9.72
C TYR A 257 18.73 -4.37 11.01
N THR A 258 19.44 -5.44 11.36
CA THR A 258 20.25 -5.51 12.57
C THR A 258 21.72 -5.70 12.24
N THR A 259 22.60 -5.21 13.11
CA THR A 259 24.06 -5.39 13.02
C THR A 259 24.67 -5.54 14.40
N SER A 260 25.89 -6.05 14.46
CA SER A 260 26.67 -6.13 15.70
C SER A 260 27.97 -5.35 15.50
N VAL A 261 28.29 -4.50 16.48
CA VAL A 261 29.54 -3.72 16.55
C VAL A 261 30.06 -3.79 17.98
N ASP A 262 31.34 -4.16 18.14
CA ASP A 262 31.98 -4.31 19.45
C ASP A 262 31.17 -5.18 20.43
N ASP A 263 30.70 -6.34 19.97
CA ASP A 263 29.85 -7.30 20.70
C ASP A 263 28.50 -6.75 21.21
N ARG A 264 28.07 -5.60 20.67
CA ARG A 264 26.75 -5.01 20.95
C ARG A 264 25.84 -5.08 19.73
N GLU A 265 24.57 -5.41 19.96
CA GLU A 265 23.55 -5.42 18.91
C GLU A 265 22.94 -4.03 18.70
N PHE A 266 22.80 -3.66 17.44
CA PHE A 266 22.15 -2.43 16.99
C PHE A 266 21.10 -2.75 15.94
N ALA A 267 20.15 -1.84 15.77
CA ALA A 267 19.23 -1.88 14.62
C ALA A 267 19.17 -0.52 13.94
N ILE A 268 19.00 -0.56 12.61
CA ILE A 268 18.61 0.59 11.82
C ILE A 268 17.12 0.83 12.10
N LYS A 269 16.76 2.05 12.46
CA LYS A 269 15.40 2.37 12.92
C LYS A 269 14.33 2.04 11.85
N PRO A 270 13.32 1.22 12.20
CA PRO A 270 12.15 0.98 11.36
C PRO A 270 11.06 2.02 11.58
N MET A 271 11.13 2.76 12.68
CA MET A 271 10.21 3.80 13.14
C MET A 271 10.95 4.88 13.91
N ASN A 272 10.36 6.08 14.03
CA ASN A 272 11.00 7.22 14.69
C ASN A 272 10.59 7.39 16.18
N CYS A 273 9.47 6.77 16.57
CA CYS A 273 8.85 6.99 17.88
C CYS A 273 9.79 6.79 19.09
N PRO A 274 10.63 5.73 19.19
CA PRO A 274 11.50 5.58 20.35
C PRO A 274 12.53 6.72 20.49
N GLY A 275 13.03 7.22 19.36
CA GLY A 275 13.94 8.39 19.36
C GLY A 275 13.26 9.66 19.86
N SER A 276 12.02 9.92 19.42
CA SER A 276 11.23 11.06 19.87
C SER A 276 10.94 11.00 21.37
N MET A 277 10.67 9.82 21.91
CA MET A 277 10.46 9.64 23.36
C MET A 277 11.71 9.94 24.18
N LEU A 278 12.90 9.57 23.69
CA LEU A 278 14.16 9.95 24.34
C LEU A 278 14.37 11.46 24.34
N VAL A 279 13.99 12.14 23.25
CA VAL A 279 14.07 13.62 23.19
C VAL A 279 13.12 14.25 24.20
N PHE A 280 11.87 13.79 24.28
CA PHE A 280 10.92 14.26 25.29
C PHE A 280 11.46 14.00 26.71
N LYS A 281 11.97 12.81 26.98
CA LYS A 281 12.48 12.43 28.32
C LYS A 281 13.70 13.23 28.76
N ASN A 282 14.42 13.86 27.83
CA ASN A 282 15.62 14.68 28.13
C ASN A 282 15.31 16.01 28.85
N GLY A 283 14.02 16.43 28.88
CA GLY A 283 13.57 17.67 29.50
C GLY A 283 12.61 17.47 30.67
N LEU A 284 12.44 18.54 31.48
CA LEU A 284 11.33 18.62 32.42
C LEU A 284 10.20 19.41 31.75
N HIS A 285 9.02 18.81 31.71
CA HIS A 285 7.85 19.40 31.09
C HIS A 285 6.76 19.65 32.11
N SER A 286 5.95 20.67 31.90
CA SER A 286 4.79 21.01 32.70
C SER A 286 3.51 20.89 31.88
N TYR A 287 2.35 20.87 32.55
CA TYR A 287 1.05 20.91 31.89
C TYR A 287 0.87 22.09 30.93
N LYS A 288 1.65 23.18 31.11
CA LYS A 288 1.61 24.39 30.25
C LYS A 288 2.29 24.17 28.90
N ASP A 289 3.21 23.19 28.82
CA ASP A 289 3.93 22.84 27.60
C ASP A 289 3.10 21.90 26.69
N MET A 290 1.97 21.39 27.21
CA MET A 290 1.09 20.45 26.51
C MET A 290 -0.04 21.18 25.76
N PRO A 291 -0.31 20.86 24.48
CA PRO A 291 0.30 19.80 23.70
C PRO A 291 1.67 20.19 23.13
N MET A 292 2.65 19.28 23.22
CA MET A 292 3.96 19.43 22.60
C MET A 292 4.00 18.69 21.28
N ARG A 293 4.16 19.40 20.16
CA ARG A 293 4.16 18.86 18.80
C ARG A 293 5.59 18.77 18.27
N ILE A 294 6.12 17.57 18.12
CA ILE A 294 7.49 17.30 17.68
C ILE A 294 7.45 16.58 16.32
N GLY A 295 8.00 17.24 15.28
CA GLY A 295 8.06 16.72 13.91
C GLY A 295 9.46 16.26 13.52
N GLU A 296 9.56 15.21 12.72
CA GLU A 296 10.79 14.71 12.13
C GLU A 296 10.55 14.19 10.69
N LEU A 297 11.27 14.76 9.73
CA LEU A 297 11.47 14.03 8.46
C LEU A 297 12.49 12.91 8.72
N GLY A 298 11.96 11.78 9.19
CA GLY A 298 12.73 10.67 9.73
C GLY A 298 12.96 9.57 8.71
N GLN A 299 14.23 9.36 8.32
CA GLN A 299 14.59 8.26 7.44
C GLN A 299 14.56 6.94 8.21
N VAL A 300 13.78 5.99 7.71
CA VAL A 300 13.59 4.66 8.29
C VAL A 300 13.87 3.55 7.26
N HIS A 301 14.14 2.35 7.77
CA HIS A 301 14.42 1.20 6.92
C HIS A 301 13.54 0.02 7.37
N ARG A 302 12.90 -0.64 6.41
CA ARG A 302 12.10 -1.84 6.66
C ARG A 302 12.45 -2.93 5.66
N HIS A 303 12.69 -4.13 6.16
CA HIS A 303 12.97 -5.29 5.33
C HIS A 303 11.66 -5.79 4.69
N GLU A 304 11.26 -5.13 3.61
CA GLU A 304 10.12 -5.55 2.80
C GLU A 304 10.51 -6.73 1.90
N ALA A 305 9.61 -7.70 1.74
CA ALA A 305 9.80 -8.83 0.85
C ALA A 305 10.03 -8.37 -0.60
N SER A 306 10.95 -9.01 -1.32
CA SER A 306 11.32 -8.61 -2.68
C SER A 306 10.14 -8.57 -3.65
N GLY A 307 9.20 -9.50 -3.54
CA GLY A 307 7.99 -9.55 -4.38
C GLY A 307 6.96 -8.45 -4.09
N ALA A 308 7.10 -7.73 -2.97
CA ALA A 308 6.22 -6.64 -2.61
C ALA A 308 6.74 -5.26 -3.07
N LEU A 309 8.00 -5.17 -3.51
CA LEU A 309 8.62 -3.90 -3.93
C LEU A 309 7.96 -3.36 -5.20
N ASN A 310 7.68 -2.05 -5.22
CA ASN A 310 7.02 -1.41 -6.37
C ASN A 310 7.42 0.07 -6.50
N GLY A 311 8.49 0.33 -7.28
CA GLY A 311 8.97 1.68 -7.55
C GLY A 311 9.11 2.50 -6.26
N LEU A 312 8.49 3.69 -6.21
CA LEU A 312 8.42 4.54 -5.01
C LEU A 312 7.29 4.17 -4.06
N PHE A 313 6.32 3.35 -4.50
CA PHE A 313 5.14 3.01 -3.67
C PHE A 313 5.45 2.05 -2.52
N ARG A 314 6.41 1.14 -2.72
CA ARG A 314 6.85 0.23 -1.67
C ARG A 314 8.35 0.00 -1.76
N VAL A 315 9.05 0.56 -0.81
CA VAL A 315 10.51 0.64 -0.76
C VAL A 315 11.04 0.15 0.59
N ARG A 316 12.32 -0.14 0.68
CA ARG A 316 13.00 -0.56 1.92
C ARG A 316 13.60 0.59 2.71
N THR A 317 13.85 1.72 2.06
CA THR A 317 14.32 2.95 2.70
C THR A 317 13.40 4.09 2.29
N PHE A 318 12.86 4.79 3.27
CA PHE A 318 11.96 5.92 3.02
C PHE A 318 12.01 6.93 4.17
N THR A 319 11.58 8.15 3.88
CA THR A 319 11.48 9.23 4.85
C THR A 319 10.03 9.42 5.24
N GLN A 320 9.71 9.18 6.51
CA GLN A 320 8.39 9.51 7.06
C GLN A 320 8.32 11.00 7.40
N ASP A 321 7.20 11.61 7.09
CA ASP A 321 6.81 12.94 7.57
C ASP A 321 6.18 12.85 8.97
N ASP A 322 6.95 12.29 9.88
CA ASP A 322 6.50 11.83 11.17
C ASP A 322 6.36 12.97 12.19
N ALA A 323 5.40 12.84 13.06
CA ALA A 323 5.27 13.70 14.22
C ALA A 323 4.72 12.95 15.42
N HIS A 324 5.20 13.33 16.59
CA HIS A 324 4.77 12.82 17.89
C HIS A 324 4.23 13.99 18.70
N ILE A 325 2.97 13.89 19.13
CA ILE A 325 2.30 14.92 19.90
C ILE A 325 2.07 14.38 21.29
N PHE A 326 2.80 14.94 22.25
CA PHE A 326 2.64 14.61 23.67
C PHE A 326 1.61 15.56 24.27
N MET A 327 0.60 15.04 24.97
CA MET A 327 -0.49 15.83 25.46
C MET A 327 -1.14 15.23 26.72
N ARG A 328 -2.02 16.02 27.33
CA ARG A 328 -2.88 15.55 28.41
C ARG A 328 -4.07 14.77 27.83
N PRO A 329 -4.66 13.83 28.60
CA PRO A 329 -5.83 13.06 28.15
C PRO A 329 -7.03 13.94 27.72
N ASP A 330 -7.26 15.05 28.41
CA ASP A 330 -8.34 16.00 28.09
C ASP A 330 -8.16 16.78 26.77
N GLN A 331 -6.99 16.69 26.14
CA GLN A 331 -6.68 17.34 24.86
C GLN A 331 -6.86 16.41 23.64
N ILE A 332 -7.13 15.13 23.82
CA ILE A 332 -7.19 14.13 22.72
C ILE A 332 -8.15 14.58 21.62
N GLU A 333 -9.42 14.86 21.98
CA GLU A 333 -10.45 15.22 21.01
C GLU A 333 -10.09 16.48 20.23
N SER A 334 -9.64 17.52 20.91
CA SER A 334 -9.27 18.80 20.29
C SER A 334 -8.05 18.64 19.35
N GLU A 335 -7.02 17.90 19.76
CA GLU A 335 -5.84 17.68 18.93
C GLU A 335 -6.14 16.82 17.69
N VAL A 336 -6.88 15.73 17.83
CA VAL A 336 -7.27 14.90 16.69
C VAL A 336 -8.11 15.69 15.70
N LYS A 337 -9.04 16.53 16.17
CA LYS A 337 -9.85 17.42 15.32
C LYS A 337 -8.98 18.42 14.55
N GLU A 338 -8.01 19.06 15.21
CA GLU A 338 -7.07 19.97 14.54
C GLU A 338 -6.17 19.24 13.54
N LEU A 339 -5.76 18.01 13.82
CA LEU A 339 -5.00 17.18 12.89
C LEU A 339 -5.82 16.80 11.65
N ILE A 340 -7.09 16.45 11.81
CA ILE A 340 -7.99 16.19 10.68
C ILE A 340 -8.12 17.44 9.81
N ARG A 341 -8.31 18.63 10.43
CA ARG A 341 -8.34 19.91 9.72
C ARG A 341 -7.02 20.19 8.97
N PHE A 342 -5.89 19.90 9.60
CA PHE A 342 -4.57 20.09 8.98
C PHE A 342 -4.35 19.17 7.79
N ILE A 343 -4.70 17.89 7.91
CA ILE A 343 -4.64 16.90 6.81
C ILE A 343 -5.55 17.32 5.66
N ASP A 344 -6.77 17.75 5.96
CA ASP A 344 -7.75 18.24 4.96
C ASP A 344 -7.18 19.40 4.15
N ARG A 345 -6.59 20.39 4.81
CA ARG A 345 -5.93 21.54 4.18
C ARG A 345 -4.78 21.11 3.29
N VAL A 346 -3.90 20.23 3.77
CA VAL A 346 -2.72 19.77 3.02
C VAL A 346 -3.15 19.01 1.77
N TYR A 347 -4.06 18.05 1.88
CA TYR A 347 -4.51 17.27 0.72
C TYR A 347 -5.25 18.13 -0.31
N SER A 348 -6.01 19.13 0.14
CA SER A 348 -6.70 20.07 -0.75
C SER A 348 -5.75 20.86 -1.66
N ILE A 349 -4.53 21.19 -1.19
CA ILE A 349 -3.51 21.91 -1.99
C ILE A 349 -3.06 21.05 -3.18
N PHE A 350 -3.03 19.73 -3.04
CA PHE A 350 -2.70 18.79 -4.11
C PHE A 350 -3.91 18.33 -4.92
N GLY A 351 -5.12 18.77 -4.58
CA GLY A 351 -6.37 18.34 -5.23
C GLY A 351 -6.74 16.88 -4.93
N LEU A 352 -6.28 16.36 -3.79
CA LEU A 352 -6.52 14.98 -3.37
C LEU A 352 -7.73 14.90 -2.44
N SER A 353 -8.71 14.07 -2.79
CA SER A 353 -9.79 13.66 -1.89
C SER A 353 -9.37 12.44 -1.07
N TYR A 354 -10.03 12.20 0.07
CA TYR A 354 -9.73 11.08 0.94
C TYR A 354 -10.95 10.55 1.66
N ARG A 355 -10.87 9.34 2.17
CA ARG A 355 -11.77 8.74 3.16
C ARG A 355 -11.00 8.32 4.41
N ILE A 356 -11.72 8.17 5.53
CA ILE A 356 -11.14 7.81 6.82
C ILE A 356 -11.58 6.39 7.19
N GLU A 357 -10.64 5.58 7.67
CA GLU A 357 -10.89 4.31 8.33
C GLU A 357 -10.43 4.36 9.80
N LEU A 358 -11.27 3.88 10.70
CA LEU A 358 -10.90 3.62 12.10
C LEU A 358 -10.46 2.17 12.22
N SER A 359 -9.17 1.97 12.32
CA SER A 359 -8.54 0.64 12.50
C SER A 359 -8.47 0.31 13.98
N THR A 360 -9.19 -0.74 14.38
CA THR A 360 -9.34 -1.15 15.78
C THR A 360 -8.28 -2.19 16.19
N ARG A 361 -8.30 -2.59 17.43
CA ARG A 361 -7.35 -3.51 18.05
C ARG A 361 -7.17 -4.80 17.24
N PRO A 362 -5.90 -5.23 16.97
CA PRO A 362 -5.61 -6.55 16.41
C PRO A 362 -6.09 -7.68 17.35
N GLU A 363 -6.48 -8.82 16.78
CA GLU A 363 -6.87 -10.00 17.57
C GLU A 363 -5.68 -10.58 18.32
N GLU A 364 -4.51 -10.59 17.69
CA GLU A 364 -3.24 -11.07 18.22
C GLU A 364 -2.16 -9.96 18.16
N LYS A 365 -1.08 -10.14 18.93
CA LYS A 365 0.11 -9.25 18.91
C LYS A 365 -0.21 -7.77 19.22
N TYR A 366 -0.87 -7.50 20.34
CA TYR A 366 -1.07 -6.15 20.86
C TYR A 366 -0.53 -6.02 22.31
N ILE A 367 -0.29 -4.79 22.75
CA ILE A 367 0.13 -4.45 24.12
C ILE A 367 -0.92 -3.59 24.81
N GLY A 368 -0.92 -3.60 26.16
CA GLY A 368 -1.82 -2.82 27.01
C GLY A 368 -3.15 -3.50 27.30
N ASP A 369 -3.92 -2.87 28.19
CA ASP A 369 -5.21 -3.38 28.67
C ASP A 369 -6.35 -3.14 27.70
N LEU A 370 -7.31 -4.05 27.64
CA LEU A 370 -8.49 -3.95 26.77
C LEU A 370 -9.31 -2.66 27.03
N ALA A 371 -9.42 -2.23 28.28
CA ALA A 371 -10.15 -1.01 28.65
C ALA A 371 -9.49 0.25 28.02
N ILE A 372 -8.16 0.30 27.98
CA ILE A 372 -7.41 1.38 27.34
C ILE A 372 -7.65 1.40 25.83
N TRP A 373 -7.71 0.23 25.19
CA TRP A 373 -8.04 0.12 23.77
C TRP A 373 -9.43 0.62 23.46
N GLU A 374 -10.45 0.19 24.22
CA GLU A 374 -11.83 0.61 24.04
C GLU A 374 -12.01 2.12 24.24
N GLU A 375 -11.35 2.71 25.23
CA GLU A 375 -11.36 4.15 25.49
C GLU A 375 -10.70 4.91 24.32
N SER A 376 -9.55 4.44 23.84
CA SER A 376 -8.83 5.03 22.73
C SER A 376 -9.63 4.98 21.41
N GLU A 377 -10.27 3.86 21.10
CA GLU A 377 -11.13 3.71 19.94
C GLU A 377 -12.34 4.65 19.98
N LYS A 378 -12.99 4.75 21.13
CA LYS A 378 -14.11 5.68 21.36
C LYS A 378 -13.68 7.15 21.22
N ALA A 379 -12.49 7.50 21.73
CA ALA A 379 -11.95 8.86 21.62
C ALA A 379 -11.68 9.26 20.17
N LEU A 380 -11.07 8.37 19.36
CA LEU A 380 -10.83 8.60 17.93
C LEU A 380 -12.15 8.70 17.15
N ALA A 381 -13.13 7.83 17.43
CA ALA A 381 -14.45 7.88 16.81
C ALA A 381 -15.17 9.21 17.13
N ALA A 382 -15.17 9.64 18.39
CA ALA A 382 -15.77 10.90 18.82
C ALA A 382 -15.12 12.11 18.15
N ALA A 383 -13.78 12.11 17.99
CA ALA A 383 -13.06 13.16 17.31
C ALA A 383 -13.44 13.27 15.83
N CYS A 384 -13.61 12.15 15.11
CA CYS A 384 -14.12 12.16 13.73
C CYS A 384 -15.51 12.79 13.63
N VAL A 385 -16.43 12.39 14.50
CA VAL A 385 -17.78 12.93 14.54
C VAL A 385 -17.76 14.43 14.84
N SER A 386 -16.96 14.87 15.82
CA SER A 386 -16.82 16.28 16.17
C SER A 386 -16.15 17.11 15.09
N ALA A 387 -15.33 16.50 14.23
CA ALA A 387 -14.77 17.11 13.03
C ALA A 387 -15.73 17.11 11.82
N GLY A 388 -16.92 16.54 11.95
CA GLY A 388 -17.90 16.42 10.86
C GLY A 388 -17.44 15.48 9.73
N LYS A 389 -16.62 14.48 10.03
CA LYS A 389 -16.11 13.51 9.06
C LYS A 389 -16.72 12.14 9.27
N GLU A 390 -17.12 11.52 8.17
CA GLU A 390 -17.53 10.12 8.15
C GLU A 390 -16.30 9.21 8.17
N TYR A 391 -16.44 8.06 8.79
CA TYR A 391 -15.40 7.03 8.83
C TYR A 391 -16.00 5.64 8.71
N LYS A 392 -15.21 4.70 8.20
CA LYS A 392 -15.52 3.27 8.16
C LYS A 392 -14.69 2.56 9.22
N VAL A 393 -15.27 1.60 9.92
CA VAL A 393 -14.52 0.76 10.87
C VAL A 393 -13.81 -0.34 10.10
N ASN A 394 -12.51 -0.50 10.36
CA ASN A 394 -11.65 -1.57 9.85
C ASN A 394 -11.16 -2.43 11.04
N PRO A 395 -11.85 -3.53 11.35
CA PRO A 395 -11.53 -4.34 12.52
C PRO A 395 -10.17 -5.03 12.40
N GLY A 396 -9.38 -4.96 13.48
CA GLY A 396 -8.14 -5.74 13.59
C GLY A 396 -6.90 -5.14 12.93
N ASP A 397 -6.99 -3.98 12.27
CA ASP A 397 -5.89 -3.36 11.53
C ASP A 397 -5.13 -2.27 12.32
N GLY A 398 -5.40 -2.13 13.62
CA GLY A 398 -4.69 -1.22 14.51
C GLY A 398 -3.19 -1.55 14.64
N ALA A 399 -2.39 -0.58 15.09
CA ALA A 399 -0.99 -0.85 15.44
C ALA A 399 -0.93 -1.71 16.72
N PHE A 400 0.19 -2.40 16.94
CA PHE A 400 0.32 -3.24 18.14
C PHE A 400 0.21 -2.46 19.46
N TYR A 401 0.39 -1.15 19.44
CA TYR A 401 0.39 -0.25 20.61
C TYR A 401 -0.84 0.67 20.70
N GLY A 402 -1.68 0.76 19.68
CA GLY A 402 -2.88 1.62 19.74
C GLY A 402 -3.73 1.62 18.44
N PRO A 403 -4.99 2.05 18.54
CA PRO A 403 -5.88 2.22 17.39
C PRO A 403 -5.45 3.41 16.53
N LYS A 404 -5.91 3.44 15.28
CA LYS A 404 -5.51 4.48 14.33
C LYS A 404 -6.67 4.94 13.44
N LEU A 405 -6.58 6.19 13.00
CA LEU A 405 -7.34 6.72 11.87
C LEU A 405 -6.44 6.72 10.64
N ASP A 406 -6.80 5.92 9.64
CA ASP A 406 -6.09 5.86 8.35
C ASP A 406 -6.79 6.70 7.31
N PHE A 407 -6.01 7.55 6.62
CA PHE A 407 -6.49 8.42 5.56
C PHE A 407 -6.11 7.82 4.22
N HIS A 408 -7.12 7.34 3.49
CA HIS A 408 -6.96 6.79 2.16
C HIS A 408 -7.22 7.88 1.13
N ILE A 409 -6.16 8.41 0.53
CA ILE A 409 -6.27 9.40 -0.55
C ILE A 409 -6.66 8.73 -1.85
N LYS A 410 -7.45 9.46 -2.66
CA LYS A 410 -7.89 9.02 -3.98
C LYS A 410 -7.16 9.82 -5.05
N ASP A 411 -6.45 9.12 -5.93
CA ASP A 411 -5.76 9.74 -7.05
C ASP A 411 -6.68 10.06 -8.24
N SER A 412 -6.14 10.68 -9.29
CA SER A 412 -6.91 11.06 -10.49
C SER A 412 -7.47 9.86 -11.28
N LEU A 413 -6.97 8.65 -11.04
CA LEU A 413 -7.48 7.40 -11.62
C LEU A 413 -8.48 6.69 -10.70
N GLY A 414 -8.82 7.30 -9.56
CA GLY A 414 -9.71 6.73 -8.57
C GLY A 414 -9.11 5.59 -7.73
N ARG A 415 -7.78 5.38 -7.77
CA ARG A 415 -7.11 4.40 -6.90
C ARG A 415 -6.92 4.99 -5.53
N GLU A 416 -7.02 4.13 -4.51
CA GLU A 416 -6.88 4.52 -3.11
C GLU A 416 -5.49 4.17 -2.57
N TRP A 417 -4.93 5.10 -1.80
CA TRP A 417 -3.60 4.99 -1.21
C TRP A 417 -3.65 5.40 0.26
N GLN A 418 -3.37 4.48 1.16
CA GLN A 418 -3.18 4.81 2.56
C GLN A 418 -1.90 5.66 2.70
N CYS A 419 -2.05 6.91 3.11
CA CYS A 419 -0.97 7.87 3.31
C CYS A 419 -0.98 8.44 4.72
N GLY A 420 -1.97 9.28 5.06
CA GLY A 420 -2.08 9.87 6.38
C GLY A 420 -2.51 8.85 7.42
N THR A 421 -1.99 9.00 8.63
CA THR A 421 -2.39 8.18 9.76
C THR A 421 -2.28 9.00 11.05
N ILE A 422 -3.26 8.88 11.94
CA ILE A 422 -3.25 9.39 13.31
C ILE A 422 -3.43 8.19 14.23
N GLN A 423 -2.46 7.92 15.10
CA GLN A 423 -2.49 6.77 16.02
C GLN A 423 -2.45 7.27 17.47
N LEU A 424 -3.41 6.84 18.27
CA LEU A 424 -3.44 7.17 19.69
C LEU A 424 -2.69 6.10 20.49
N ASP A 425 -1.71 6.52 21.25
CA ASP A 425 -0.83 5.66 22.02
C ASP A 425 -0.80 6.05 23.49
N MET A 426 -1.27 5.18 24.34
CA MET A 426 -1.23 5.28 25.78
C MET A 426 -0.20 4.30 26.40
N ASN A 427 0.39 3.42 25.60
CA ASN A 427 1.25 2.32 26.06
C ASN A 427 2.74 2.69 26.05
N LEU A 428 3.24 3.27 24.96
CA LEU A 428 4.67 3.58 24.85
C LEU A 428 5.11 4.68 25.83
N PRO A 429 4.34 5.74 26.12
CA PRO A 429 4.69 6.69 27.18
C PRO A 429 4.89 6.03 28.55
N GLU A 430 4.15 4.97 28.85
CA GLU A 430 4.36 4.17 30.08
C GLU A 430 5.67 3.39 30.03
N ARG A 431 5.95 2.69 28.95
CA ARG A 431 7.17 1.87 28.79
C ARG A 431 8.45 2.68 28.88
N PHE A 432 8.41 3.95 28.42
CA PHE A 432 9.53 4.89 28.51
C PHE A 432 9.54 5.69 29.80
N ASP A 433 8.55 5.51 30.68
CA ASP A 433 8.38 6.27 31.91
C ASP A 433 8.41 7.78 31.67
N LEU A 434 7.62 8.25 30.69
CA LEU A 434 7.50 9.67 30.38
C LEU A 434 6.56 10.35 31.38
N THR A 435 6.92 11.54 31.84
CA THR A 435 6.09 12.32 32.78
C THR A 435 6.14 13.81 32.47
N TYR A 436 5.06 14.51 32.81
CA TYR A 436 5.02 15.97 32.94
C TYR A 436 4.49 16.35 34.34
N VAL A 437 4.70 17.61 34.74
CA VAL A 437 4.29 18.10 36.05
C VAL A 437 2.94 18.81 35.91
N GLU A 438 1.95 18.36 36.69
CA GLU A 438 0.64 19.01 36.81
C GLU A 438 0.66 20.26 37.70
N LYS A 439 -0.49 21.00 37.75
CA LYS A 439 -0.66 22.20 38.55
C LYS A 439 -0.42 22.01 40.03
N ASP A 440 -0.72 20.84 40.57
CA ASP A 440 -0.53 20.47 41.98
C ASP A 440 0.89 19.97 42.29
N GLY A 441 1.77 19.94 41.28
CA GLY A 441 3.13 19.43 41.39
C GLY A 441 3.28 17.92 41.22
N SER A 442 2.20 17.20 40.99
CA SER A 442 2.23 15.76 40.73
C SER A 442 2.84 15.46 39.36
N LYS A 443 3.53 14.33 39.25
CA LYS A 443 4.02 13.80 37.97
C LYS A 443 2.94 12.93 37.35
N VAL A 444 2.50 13.27 36.16
CA VAL A 444 1.46 12.59 35.40
C VAL A 444 2.02 12.10 34.07
N ARG A 445 1.51 10.99 33.58
CA ARG A 445 1.91 10.40 32.31
C ARG A 445 1.18 11.09 31.15
N PRO A 446 1.89 11.53 30.09
CA PRO A 446 1.23 12.04 28.89
C PRO A 446 0.62 10.90 28.09
N VAL A 447 -0.36 11.21 27.27
CA VAL A 447 -0.76 10.41 26.11
C VAL A 447 -0.05 10.91 24.88
N MET A 448 0.06 10.10 23.86
CA MET A 448 0.79 10.47 22.64
C MET A 448 -0.03 10.17 21.38
N LEU A 449 0.06 11.05 20.39
CA LEU A 449 -0.35 10.78 19.02
C LEU A 449 0.88 10.61 18.14
N HIS A 450 0.90 9.54 17.36
CA HIS A 450 1.78 9.40 16.20
C HIS A 450 1.02 9.89 14.97
N ARG A 451 1.65 10.70 14.13
CA ARG A 451 0.96 11.25 12.97
C ARG A 451 1.88 11.37 11.77
N VAL A 452 1.41 10.91 10.63
CA VAL A 452 1.95 11.21 9.29
C VAL A 452 0.84 11.77 8.41
N ILE A 453 1.18 12.67 7.46
CA ILE A 453 0.27 13.21 6.46
C ILE A 453 0.55 12.58 5.10
N PHE A 454 1.80 12.62 4.64
CA PHE A 454 2.23 12.01 3.39
C PHE A 454 2.44 10.49 3.53
N GLY A 455 2.68 10.01 4.74
CA GLY A 455 3.09 8.65 5.07
C GLY A 455 4.56 8.42 4.82
N SER A 456 5.00 8.45 3.57
CA SER A 456 6.40 8.57 3.19
C SER A 456 6.55 9.55 2.02
N ILE A 457 7.62 10.32 2.03
CA ILE A 457 7.95 11.27 0.97
C ILE A 457 8.05 10.54 -0.38
N GLU A 458 8.69 9.38 -0.40
CA GLU A 458 8.88 8.56 -1.59
C GLU A 458 7.53 8.11 -2.20
N ARG A 459 6.66 7.51 -1.38
CA ARG A 459 5.32 7.08 -1.82
C ARG A 459 4.49 8.26 -2.30
N PHE A 460 4.50 9.35 -1.56
CA PHE A 460 3.73 10.54 -1.91
C PHE A 460 4.22 11.18 -3.21
N ILE A 461 5.54 11.27 -3.45
CA ILE A 461 6.10 11.68 -4.74
C ILE A 461 5.63 10.74 -5.85
N GLY A 462 5.67 9.42 -5.65
CA GLY A 462 5.15 8.45 -6.62
C GLY A 462 3.68 8.69 -6.97
N ILE A 463 2.84 8.96 -5.96
CA ILE A 463 1.42 9.28 -6.14
C ILE A 463 1.26 10.59 -6.92
N LEU A 464 2.01 11.65 -6.57
CA LEU A 464 1.95 12.94 -7.27
C LEU A 464 2.39 12.82 -8.74
N ILE A 465 3.43 12.01 -9.04
CA ILE A 465 3.85 11.76 -10.42
C ILE A 465 2.69 11.17 -11.23
N GLU A 466 1.98 10.18 -10.71
CA GLU A 466 0.87 9.53 -11.40
C GLU A 466 -0.40 10.39 -11.40
N HIS A 467 -0.69 11.10 -10.29
CA HIS A 467 -1.84 12.00 -10.18
C HIS A 467 -1.77 13.13 -11.22
N PHE A 468 -0.61 13.76 -11.34
CA PHE A 468 -0.37 14.85 -12.29
C PHE A 468 0.12 14.37 -13.66
N ALA A 469 0.33 13.07 -13.88
CA ALA A 469 0.93 12.51 -15.09
C ALA A 469 2.26 13.21 -15.48
N GLY A 470 3.08 13.58 -14.49
CA GLY A 470 4.31 14.35 -14.67
C GLY A 470 4.14 15.86 -14.90
N HIS A 471 2.91 16.36 -15.05
CA HIS A 471 2.58 17.78 -15.24
C HIS A 471 2.31 18.46 -13.88
N PHE A 472 3.34 18.60 -13.08
CA PHE A 472 3.23 19.19 -11.75
C PHE A 472 2.75 20.65 -11.78
N PRO A 473 2.05 21.12 -10.71
CA PRO A 473 1.85 22.54 -10.48
C PRO A 473 3.18 23.29 -10.54
N THR A 474 3.19 24.52 -11.05
CA THR A 474 4.44 25.29 -11.30
C THR A 474 5.35 25.37 -10.06
N TRP A 475 4.80 25.56 -8.86
CA TRP A 475 5.56 25.65 -7.62
C TRP A 475 6.27 24.33 -7.23
N LEU A 476 5.77 23.19 -7.73
CA LEU A 476 6.31 21.84 -7.43
C LEU A 476 7.13 21.27 -8.60
N ALA A 477 7.08 21.90 -9.78
CA ALA A 477 7.75 21.39 -10.97
C ALA A 477 9.29 21.50 -10.85
N PRO A 478 10.05 20.42 -11.17
CA PRO A 478 11.52 20.47 -11.19
C PRO A 478 12.06 21.49 -12.20
N GLN A 479 11.32 21.70 -13.27
CA GLN A 479 11.63 22.71 -14.30
C GLN A 479 10.41 23.62 -14.45
N GLN A 480 10.50 24.84 -13.93
CA GLN A 480 9.39 25.79 -13.89
C GLN A 480 9.28 26.64 -15.15
N VAL A 481 10.39 26.91 -15.81
CA VAL A 481 10.45 27.74 -17.03
C VAL A 481 11.47 27.15 -17.99
N MET A 482 11.12 27.12 -19.28
CA MET A 482 12.02 26.80 -20.38
C MET A 482 12.03 27.94 -21.38
N ILE A 483 13.20 28.50 -21.68
CA ILE A 483 13.38 29.52 -22.71
C ILE A 483 13.77 28.84 -24.01
N ILE A 484 12.90 28.91 -25.02
CA ILE A 484 13.15 28.36 -26.35
C ILE A 484 13.58 29.51 -27.27
N PRO A 485 14.83 29.58 -27.76
CA PRO A 485 15.24 30.61 -28.69
C PRO A 485 14.60 30.40 -30.07
N CYS A 486 14.16 31.46 -30.67
CA CYS A 486 13.44 31.43 -31.96
C CYS A 486 14.31 31.00 -33.15
N LEU A 487 15.67 31.08 -33.04
CA LEU A 487 16.62 30.78 -34.10
C LEU A 487 17.68 29.80 -33.65
N LEU A 488 17.55 28.57 -34.08
CA LEU A 488 18.52 27.47 -33.76
C LEU A 488 19.91 27.64 -34.34
N TYR A 489 20.11 28.48 -35.38
CA TYR A 489 21.36 28.65 -36.10
C TYR A 489 22.13 29.96 -35.79
N THR A 490 21.60 30.82 -34.98
CA THR A 490 22.38 31.87 -34.36
C THR A 490 23.06 31.26 -33.14
N SER A 491 24.22 30.61 -33.36
CA SER A 491 25.11 30.30 -32.24
C SER A 491 25.35 31.61 -31.49
N PRO A 492 24.94 31.72 -30.21
CA PRO A 492 25.15 32.97 -29.49
C PRO A 492 26.64 33.26 -29.48
N SER A 493 26.99 34.50 -29.81
CA SER A 493 28.38 34.93 -29.69
C SER A 493 28.83 34.72 -28.25
N PRO A 494 30.17 34.63 -27.97
CA PRO A 494 30.64 34.56 -26.61
C PRO A 494 30.08 35.70 -25.68
N ARG A 495 29.73 36.84 -26.27
CA ARG A 495 29.12 37.97 -25.59
C ARG A 495 27.62 37.69 -25.22
N ASP A 496 26.89 36.96 -26.04
CA ASP A 496 25.48 36.61 -25.77
C ASP A 496 25.40 35.50 -24.71
N ARG A 497 26.36 34.61 -24.63
CA ARG A 497 26.49 33.63 -23.53
C ARG A 497 26.75 34.29 -22.17
N GLN A 498 27.43 35.43 -22.14
CA GLN A 498 27.62 36.20 -20.90
C GLN A 498 26.35 36.90 -20.44
N LYS A 499 25.46 37.33 -21.35
CA LYS A 499 24.20 37.99 -21.03
C LYS A 499 23.08 37.03 -20.64
N SER A 500 23.13 35.77 -21.07
CA SER A 500 22.15 34.73 -20.72
C SER A 500 22.42 34.00 -19.42
N ARG A 501 23.55 34.26 -18.77
CA ARG A 501 23.80 33.81 -17.38
C ARG A 501 23.08 34.76 -16.44
N MET A 502 21.83 34.47 -16.13
CA MET A 502 21.18 35.04 -14.96
C MET A 502 21.99 34.64 -13.72
N PRO A 503 22.27 35.57 -12.79
CA PRO A 503 22.89 35.21 -11.53
C PRO A 503 22.00 34.20 -10.80
N SER A 504 22.60 33.13 -10.30
CA SER A 504 21.94 32.11 -9.48
C SER A 504 21.65 32.61 -8.06
N SER A 505 21.27 33.89 -7.93
CA SER A 505 20.95 34.46 -6.61
C SER A 505 19.98 35.63 -6.80
N ALA A 506 18.72 35.29 -6.67
CA ALA A 506 17.70 36.17 -6.11
C ALA A 506 16.58 35.29 -5.52
#